data_ea8f6dae29a2150e494d23e937dad0b3
#
_entry.id   ea8f6dae29a2150e494d23e937dad0b3
#
_cell.length_a   1.000
_cell.length_b   1.000
_cell.length_c   1.000
_cell.angle_alpha   90.00
_cell.angle_beta   90.00
_cell.angle_gamma   90.00
#
_symmetry.space_group_name_H-M   'P 1'
#
loop_
_entity.id
_entity.type
_entity.pdbx_description
1 polymer ?
#
loop_
_entity_poly.entity_id
_entity_poly.type
_entity_poly.pdbx_seq_one_letter_code
_entity_poly.pdbx_strand_id
1 'polypeptide(L)'
;MDMPEEINRLVTDRLGDLLFTPDRLSNRNLKDEGVPGPKIKFVGNIMIDTLERERSKAAKLDINEIVRDNLIEEVKKLGVGVQRKIPSLVDGGYIGMTMHRPSNVDQRETLEPAIRFFLDEASKKLPIVWAIHPRARKMLQTFGLWDEVVKNPNMILVDPLGYHAMLRLNMGAKMFMTDSGGLQEECCVLGTPCLTMRWNTERPITLQKHGGASILVGNDIKKIRAAFRKEMKAKRRPMRPEKWDGETAKKIASIIVEAR
;
A
#
# COMPACT_ATOMS: atom_id res chain seq x y z
N MET A 1 2.21 23.70 2.58
CA MET A 1 2.85 22.69 1.71
C MET A 1 3.75 21.82 2.58
N ASP A 2 3.20 20.74 3.13
CA ASP A 2 3.91 19.95 4.15
C ASP A 2 4.52 18.65 3.60
N MET A 3 4.53 18.49 2.26
CA MET A 3 5.05 17.29 1.60
C MET A 3 6.15 17.66 0.61
N PRO A 4 7.39 17.16 0.81
CA PRO A 4 8.49 17.37 -0.13
C PRO A 4 8.16 16.92 -1.55
N GLU A 5 7.39 15.84 -1.68
CA GLU A 5 6.93 15.31 -2.97
C GLU A 5 6.10 16.33 -3.75
N GLU A 6 5.28 17.11 -3.06
CA GLU A 6 4.43 18.13 -3.69
C GLU A 6 5.25 19.32 -4.21
N ILE A 7 6.28 19.74 -3.47
CA ILE A 7 7.22 20.78 -3.90
C ILE A 7 7.96 20.31 -5.16
N ASN A 8 8.49 19.08 -5.14
CA ASN A 8 9.18 18.50 -6.28
C ASN A 8 8.27 18.41 -7.52
N ARG A 9 7.02 18.03 -7.33
CA ARG A 9 6.02 17.97 -8.41
C ARG A 9 5.81 19.35 -9.02
N LEU A 10 5.54 20.37 -8.23
CA LEU A 10 5.31 21.72 -8.71
C LEU A 10 6.47 22.26 -9.55
N VAL A 11 7.71 22.03 -9.10
CA VAL A 11 8.91 22.44 -9.85
C VAL A 11 9.02 21.67 -11.17
N THR A 12 8.85 20.35 -11.13
CA THR A 12 8.93 19.49 -12.32
C THR A 12 7.87 19.86 -13.34
N ASP A 13 6.63 20.09 -12.90
CA ASP A 13 5.51 20.43 -13.78
C ASP A 13 5.69 21.80 -14.46
N ARG A 14 6.38 22.74 -13.81
CA ARG A 14 6.74 24.04 -14.41
C ARG A 14 7.80 23.94 -15.50
N LEU A 15 8.71 23.00 -15.39
CA LEU A 15 9.81 22.80 -16.34
C LEU A 15 9.40 21.86 -17.51
N GLY A 16 8.37 21.06 -17.33
CA GLY A 16 7.94 20.08 -18.32
C GLY A 16 7.26 20.71 -19.53
N ASP A 17 7.53 20.17 -20.73
CA ASP A 17 6.84 20.52 -21.98
C ASP A 17 5.61 19.68 -22.22
N LEU A 18 5.63 18.42 -21.76
CA LEU A 18 4.49 17.49 -21.80
C LEU A 18 4.27 16.91 -20.42
N LEU A 19 3.06 17.04 -19.88
CA LEU A 19 2.67 16.55 -18.57
C LEU A 19 1.66 15.41 -18.75
N PHE A 20 2.10 14.19 -18.47
CA PHE A 20 1.26 13.00 -18.55
C PHE A 20 0.55 12.77 -17.22
N THR A 21 -0.78 12.74 -17.25
CA THR A 21 -1.60 12.66 -16.05
C THR A 21 -2.30 11.32 -15.90
N PRO A 22 -2.41 10.81 -14.65
CA PRO A 22 -3.03 9.52 -14.39
C PRO A 22 -4.55 9.58 -14.31
N ASP A 23 -5.15 10.75 -14.02
CA ASP A 23 -6.59 10.92 -13.82
C ASP A 23 -7.05 12.36 -14.05
N ARG A 24 -8.40 12.55 -14.08
CA ARG A 24 -9.00 13.87 -14.33
C ARG A 24 -8.83 14.86 -13.16
N LEU A 25 -8.59 14.39 -11.94
CA LEU A 25 -8.30 15.27 -10.80
C LEU A 25 -6.93 15.92 -10.99
N SER A 26 -5.93 15.12 -11.41
CA SER A 26 -4.60 15.62 -11.75
C SER A 26 -4.65 16.66 -12.87
N ASN A 27 -5.48 16.43 -13.91
CA ASN A 27 -5.70 17.43 -14.96
C ASN A 27 -6.24 18.74 -14.41
N ARG A 28 -7.20 18.67 -13.47
CA ARG A 28 -7.80 19.85 -12.86
C ARG A 28 -6.77 20.61 -12.04
N ASN A 29 -6.03 19.90 -11.20
CA ASN A 29 -4.98 20.51 -10.37
C ASN A 29 -3.98 21.29 -11.23
N LEU A 30 -3.45 20.67 -12.32
CA LEU A 30 -2.52 21.35 -13.22
C LEU A 30 -3.13 22.61 -13.88
N LYS A 31 -4.40 22.56 -14.27
CA LYS A 31 -5.11 23.73 -14.83
C LYS A 31 -5.28 24.84 -13.79
N ASP A 32 -5.64 24.48 -12.56
CA ASP A 32 -5.81 25.42 -11.44
C ASP A 32 -4.46 26.05 -11.05
N GLU A 33 -3.35 25.35 -11.28
CA GLU A 33 -1.97 25.84 -11.14
C GLU A 33 -1.49 26.67 -12.33
N GLY A 34 -2.34 26.87 -13.36
CA GLY A 34 -2.06 27.70 -14.54
C GLY A 34 -1.22 27.00 -15.61
N VAL A 35 -1.18 25.68 -15.65
CA VAL A 35 -0.51 24.93 -16.72
C VAL A 35 -1.37 25.01 -18.00
N PRO A 36 -0.79 25.40 -19.16
CA PRO A 36 -1.51 25.45 -20.43
C PRO A 36 -2.09 24.09 -20.82
N GLY A 37 -3.38 24.07 -21.19
CA GLY A 37 -4.09 22.86 -21.57
C GLY A 37 -3.39 21.96 -22.61
N PRO A 38 -2.76 22.50 -23.67
CA PRO A 38 -2.02 21.71 -24.65
C PRO A 38 -0.87 20.88 -24.08
N LYS A 39 -0.25 21.32 -22.97
CA LYS A 39 0.81 20.57 -22.28
C LYS A 39 0.28 19.38 -21.49
N ILE A 40 -0.99 19.37 -21.09
CA ILE A 40 -1.61 18.33 -20.24
C ILE A 40 -2.14 17.19 -21.11
N LYS A 41 -1.58 16.01 -20.96
CA LYS A 41 -1.97 14.80 -21.70
C LYS A 41 -2.50 13.73 -20.73
N PHE A 42 -3.80 13.53 -20.73
CA PHE A 42 -4.42 12.48 -19.92
C PHE A 42 -4.21 11.11 -20.57
N VAL A 43 -3.40 10.27 -19.97
CA VAL A 43 -2.97 8.97 -20.50
C VAL A 43 -3.34 7.77 -19.62
N GLY A 44 -3.59 7.99 -18.33
CA GLY A 44 -3.79 6.94 -17.35
C GLY A 44 -2.55 6.72 -16.49
N ASN A 45 -2.54 5.63 -15.71
CA ASN A 45 -1.51 5.36 -14.71
C ASN A 45 -0.60 4.23 -15.14
N ILE A 46 0.68 4.54 -15.39
CA ILE A 46 1.69 3.56 -15.85
C ILE A 46 1.99 2.45 -14.82
N MET A 47 1.74 2.69 -13.53
CA MET A 47 1.87 1.65 -12.51
C MET A 47 0.89 0.48 -12.77
N ILE A 48 -0.26 0.79 -13.37
CA ILE A 48 -1.28 -0.21 -13.69
C ILE A 48 -0.89 -1.06 -14.91
N ASP A 49 -0.09 -0.52 -15.82
CA ASP A 49 0.49 -1.31 -16.92
C ASP A 49 1.33 -2.46 -16.37
N THR A 50 2.15 -2.16 -15.37
CA THR A 50 2.98 -3.17 -14.67
C THR A 50 2.10 -4.16 -13.91
N LEU A 51 1.10 -3.69 -13.16
CA LEU A 51 0.18 -4.55 -12.43
C LEU A 51 -0.50 -5.55 -13.36
N GLU A 52 -1.08 -5.09 -14.45
CA GLU A 52 -1.83 -5.96 -15.37
C GLU A 52 -0.91 -6.96 -16.08
N ARG A 53 0.29 -6.53 -16.50
CA ARG A 53 1.29 -7.41 -17.11
C ARG A 53 1.75 -8.52 -16.16
N GLU A 54 1.95 -8.21 -14.89
CA GLU A 54 2.52 -9.14 -13.92
C GLU A 54 1.47 -9.90 -13.10
N ARG A 55 0.20 -9.50 -13.18
CA ARG A 55 -0.92 -10.05 -12.38
C ARG A 55 -1.05 -11.57 -12.50
N SER A 56 -0.99 -12.09 -13.73
CA SER A 56 -1.13 -13.53 -13.97
C SER A 56 0.03 -14.35 -13.43
N LYS A 57 1.24 -13.79 -13.40
CA LYS A 57 2.40 -14.43 -12.79
C LYS A 57 2.27 -14.43 -11.26
N ALA A 58 1.91 -13.29 -10.67
CA ALA A 58 1.70 -13.18 -9.24
C ALA A 58 0.60 -14.13 -8.75
N ALA A 59 -0.51 -14.27 -9.50
CA ALA A 59 -1.61 -15.15 -9.14
C ALA A 59 -1.24 -16.64 -9.01
N LYS A 60 -0.16 -17.08 -9.67
CA LYS A 60 0.32 -18.47 -9.62
C LYS A 60 1.18 -18.76 -8.39
N LEU A 61 1.61 -17.75 -7.65
CA LEU A 61 2.46 -17.93 -6.48
C LEU A 61 1.63 -18.44 -5.30
N ASP A 62 2.18 -19.39 -4.54
CA ASP A 62 1.59 -19.83 -3.27
C ASP A 62 1.94 -18.85 -2.16
N ILE A 63 0.94 -18.34 -1.46
CA ILE A 63 1.12 -17.38 -0.38
C ILE A 63 1.89 -17.99 0.81
N ASN A 64 1.72 -19.27 1.07
CA ASN A 64 2.39 -19.95 2.17
C ASN A 64 3.88 -20.17 1.86
N GLU A 65 4.22 -20.41 0.58
CA GLU A 65 5.60 -20.47 0.13
C GLU A 65 6.26 -19.10 0.23
N ILE A 66 5.59 -18.04 -0.27
CA ILE A 66 6.09 -16.67 -0.12
C ILE A 66 6.40 -16.36 1.35
N VAL A 67 5.48 -16.67 2.25
CA VAL A 67 5.67 -16.42 3.67
C VAL A 67 6.85 -17.23 4.22
N ARG A 68 6.87 -18.53 3.98
CA ARG A 68 7.93 -19.44 4.48
C ARG A 68 9.32 -18.99 4.05
N ASP A 69 9.47 -18.66 2.77
CA ASP A 69 10.76 -18.35 2.17
C ASP A 69 11.30 -16.96 2.61
N ASN A 70 10.41 -16.05 2.97
CA ASN A 70 10.75 -14.68 3.37
C ASN A 70 10.56 -14.39 4.88
N LEU A 71 10.30 -15.38 5.72
CA LEU A 71 10.25 -15.14 7.17
C LEU A 71 11.55 -14.53 7.67
N ILE A 72 11.44 -13.54 8.55
CA ILE A 72 12.64 -12.98 9.21
C ILE A 72 13.30 -14.01 10.12
N GLU A 73 14.61 -13.92 10.28
CA GLU A 73 15.41 -14.89 11.05
C GLU A 73 14.95 -15.05 12.53
N GLU A 74 14.50 -13.98 13.17
CA GLU A 74 14.00 -14.04 14.54
C GLU A 74 12.76 -14.92 14.66
N VAL A 75 11.86 -14.85 13.66
CA VAL A 75 10.65 -15.70 13.63
C VAL A 75 11.02 -17.16 13.32
N LYS A 76 11.97 -17.39 12.41
CA LYS A 76 12.47 -18.73 12.11
C LYS A 76 13.09 -19.39 13.35
N LYS A 77 13.92 -18.65 14.11
CA LYS A 77 14.58 -19.16 15.33
C LYS A 77 13.58 -19.52 16.43
N LEU A 78 12.49 -18.78 16.60
CA LEU A 78 11.43 -19.13 17.54
C LEU A 78 10.71 -20.45 17.18
N GLY A 79 10.74 -20.86 15.92
CA GLY A 79 10.18 -22.12 15.45
C GLY A 79 10.98 -23.37 15.84
N VAL A 80 12.27 -23.22 16.18
CA VAL A 80 13.18 -24.34 16.50
C VAL A 80 13.05 -24.82 17.96
N GLY A 81 12.58 -23.99 18.87
CA GLY A 81 12.50 -24.33 20.32
C GLY A 81 11.11 -24.27 20.96
N VAL A 82 10.23 -23.49 20.38
CA VAL A 82 8.80 -23.41 20.76
C VAL A 82 8.04 -23.67 19.47
N GLN A 83 7.12 -24.65 19.47
CA GLN A 83 6.30 -24.96 18.28
C GLN A 83 5.43 -23.78 17.87
N ARG A 84 6.05 -22.70 17.37
CA ARG A 84 5.35 -21.60 16.74
C ARG A 84 4.86 -22.08 15.36
N LYS A 85 3.69 -22.65 15.35
CA LYS A 85 3.02 -23.02 14.10
C LYS A 85 2.53 -21.74 13.42
N ILE A 86 3.17 -21.36 12.30
CA ILE A 86 2.66 -20.29 11.45
C ILE A 86 1.34 -20.77 10.87
N PRO A 87 0.25 -20.00 11.00
CA PRO A 87 -1.04 -20.40 10.45
C PRO A 87 -0.95 -20.55 8.93
N SER A 88 -1.58 -21.57 8.38
CA SER A 88 -1.76 -21.70 6.94
C SER A 88 -2.66 -20.57 6.44
N LEU A 89 -2.22 -19.85 5.43
CA LEU A 89 -2.93 -18.72 4.86
C LEU A 89 -3.78 -19.15 3.68
N VAL A 90 -4.98 -18.60 3.62
CA VAL A 90 -5.91 -18.72 2.49
C VAL A 90 -6.35 -17.33 2.05
N ASP A 91 -6.78 -17.20 0.81
CA ASP A 91 -7.26 -15.91 0.29
C ASP A 91 -8.49 -15.43 1.11
N GLY A 92 -8.45 -14.17 1.50
CA GLY A 92 -9.42 -13.57 2.42
C GLY A 92 -9.19 -13.90 3.91
N GLY A 93 -8.23 -14.75 4.23
CA GLY A 93 -7.92 -15.22 5.58
C GLY A 93 -6.77 -14.52 6.29
N TYR A 94 -6.24 -13.42 5.74
CA TYR A 94 -5.15 -12.66 6.35
C TYR A 94 -5.23 -11.17 6.01
N ILE A 95 -4.49 -10.37 6.76
CA ILE A 95 -4.32 -8.94 6.54
C ILE A 95 -2.91 -8.72 6.01
N GLY A 96 -2.77 -8.01 4.88
CA GLY A 96 -1.48 -7.54 4.40
C GLY A 96 -1.09 -6.22 5.07
N MET A 97 0.19 -6.03 5.36
CA MET A 97 0.66 -4.81 6.04
C MET A 97 2.03 -4.35 5.56
N THR A 98 2.17 -3.03 5.38
CA THR A 98 3.45 -2.33 5.29
C THR A 98 3.38 -1.00 6.04
N MET A 99 4.45 -0.60 6.71
CA MET A 99 4.55 0.68 7.39
C MET A 99 6.01 1.14 7.44
N HIS A 100 6.27 2.37 6.97
CA HIS A 100 7.65 2.86 6.85
C HIS A 100 7.77 4.39 6.91
N ARG A 101 6.67 5.13 6.82
CA ARG A 101 6.72 6.59 6.83
C ARG A 101 7.19 7.13 8.19
N PRO A 102 8.10 8.15 8.20
CA PRO A 102 8.60 8.75 9.44
C PRO A 102 7.48 9.16 10.40
N SER A 103 6.41 9.75 9.88
CA SER A 103 5.25 10.19 10.67
C SER A 103 4.53 9.06 11.42
N ASN A 104 4.73 7.80 11.01
CA ASN A 104 4.08 6.64 11.63
C ASN A 104 5.04 5.85 12.53
N VAL A 105 6.34 5.88 12.25
CA VAL A 105 7.28 4.98 12.93
C VAL A 105 8.30 5.68 13.82
N ASP A 106 8.64 6.96 13.57
CA ASP A 106 9.76 7.62 14.24
C ASP A 106 9.45 8.11 15.65
N GLN A 107 8.17 8.23 16.02
CA GLN A 107 7.75 8.70 17.32
C GLN A 107 7.06 7.57 18.09
N ARG A 108 7.51 7.32 19.34
CA ARG A 108 6.95 6.27 20.19
C ARG A 108 5.46 6.48 20.42
N GLU A 109 5.05 7.72 20.66
CA GLU A 109 3.67 8.13 20.95
C GLU A 109 2.70 7.81 19.80
N THR A 110 3.23 7.69 18.58
CA THR A 110 2.47 7.30 17.38
C THR A 110 2.56 5.79 17.12
N LEU A 111 3.76 5.23 17.20
CA LEU A 111 3.99 3.82 16.84
C LEU A 111 3.39 2.87 17.88
N GLU A 112 3.60 3.10 19.18
CA GLU A 112 3.18 2.18 20.23
C GLU A 112 1.65 1.95 20.25
N PRO A 113 0.78 2.97 20.19
CA PRO A 113 -0.67 2.74 20.13
C PRO A 113 -1.11 1.93 18.89
N ALA A 114 -0.45 2.14 17.74
CA ALA A 114 -0.71 1.35 16.54
C ALA A 114 -0.30 -0.11 16.72
N ILE A 115 0.88 -0.36 17.30
CA ILE A 115 1.36 -1.72 17.59
C ILE A 115 0.43 -2.41 18.59
N ARG A 116 0.01 -1.73 19.66
CA ARG A 116 -0.98 -2.30 20.61
C ARG A 116 -2.28 -2.69 19.89
N PHE A 117 -2.79 -1.86 19.01
CA PHE A 117 -3.95 -2.21 18.21
C PHE A 117 -3.71 -3.46 17.33
N PHE A 118 -2.54 -3.56 16.68
CA PHE A 118 -2.23 -4.71 15.83
C PHE A 118 -2.12 -6.00 16.66
N LEU A 119 -1.47 -5.95 17.82
CA LEU A 119 -1.29 -7.11 18.71
C LEU A 119 -2.58 -7.55 19.41
N ASP A 120 -3.34 -6.57 19.94
CA ASP A 120 -4.43 -6.84 20.87
C ASP A 120 -5.79 -6.99 20.19
N GLU A 121 -5.97 -6.40 19.01
CA GLU A 121 -7.26 -6.37 18.33
C GLU A 121 -7.18 -7.00 16.93
N ALA A 122 -6.34 -6.47 16.04
CA ALA A 122 -6.36 -6.86 14.63
C ALA A 122 -5.86 -8.30 14.41
N SER A 123 -4.73 -8.67 15.00
CA SER A 123 -4.15 -10.02 14.88
C SER A 123 -5.00 -11.12 15.50
N LYS A 124 -5.89 -10.77 16.45
CA LYS A 124 -6.87 -11.71 17.01
C LYS A 124 -8.04 -12.00 16.07
N LYS A 125 -8.22 -11.18 15.03
CA LYS A 125 -9.26 -11.40 14.01
C LYS A 125 -8.76 -12.21 12.84
N LEU A 126 -7.61 -11.85 12.32
CA LEU A 126 -6.91 -12.54 11.23
C LEU A 126 -5.40 -12.38 11.39
N PRO A 127 -4.59 -13.36 10.97
CA PRO A 127 -3.15 -13.20 10.89
C PRO A 127 -2.77 -11.96 10.08
N ILE A 128 -1.75 -11.24 10.54
CA ILE A 128 -1.19 -10.07 9.84
C ILE A 128 0.13 -10.48 9.21
N VAL A 129 0.22 -10.44 7.89
CA VAL A 129 1.48 -10.62 7.16
C VAL A 129 2.09 -9.24 6.96
N TRP A 130 3.14 -8.97 7.70
CA TRP A 130 3.83 -7.69 7.67
C TRP A 130 5.16 -7.81 6.93
N ALA A 131 5.21 -7.31 5.68
CA ALA A 131 6.47 -7.08 4.99
C ALA A 131 7.16 -5.89 5.68
N ILE A 132 8.09 -6.20 6.60
CA ILE A 132 8.62 -5.21 7.52
C ILE A 132 9.76 -4.41 6.87
N HIS A 133 9.59 -3.10 6.84
CA HIS A 133 10.62 -2.20 6.36
C HIS A 133 11.73 -2.03 7.41
N PRO A 134 13.03 -1.92 7.02
CA PRO A 134 14.15 -1.76 7.95
C PRO A 134 13.97 -0.61 8.96
N ARG A 135 13.37 0.51 8.52
CA ARG A 135 13.08 1.65 9.42
C ARG A 135 12.09 1.26 10.52
N ALA A 136 10.98 0.61 10.17
CA ALA A 136 9.98 0.17 11.15
C ALA A 136 10.61 -0.82 12.15
N ARG A 137 11.38 -1.80 11.66
CA ARG A 137 12.10 -2.76 12.50
C ARG A 137 13.04 -2.05 13.49
N LYS A 138 13.87 -1.11 13.02
CA LYS A 138 14.77 -0.33 13.86
C LYS A 138 14.02 0.43 14.96
N MET A 139 12.91 1.09 14.61
CA MET A 139 12.15 1.88 15.59
C MET A 139 11.44 0.98 16.62
N LEU A 140 10.90 -0.17 16.21
CA LEU A 140 10.36 -1.16 17.14
C LEU A 140 11.40 -1.66 18.13
N GLN A 141 12.63 -1.91 17.69
CA GLN A 141 13.75 -2.29 18.56
C GLN A 141 14.12 -1.14 19.50
N THR A 142 14.25 0.07 18.97
CA THR A 142 14.58 1.27 19.76
C THR A 142 13.57 1.54 20.88
N PHE A 143 12.28 1.31 20.61
CA PHE A 143 11.21 1.56 21.59
C PHE A 143 10.89 0.34 22.47
N GLY A 144 11.59 -0.78 22.32
CA GLY A 144 11.38 -1.99 23.12
C GLY A 144 10.09 -2.75 22.79
N LEU A 145 9.52 -2.52 21.59
CA LEU A 145 8.28 -3.17 21.13
C LEU A 145 8.55 -4.43 20.29
N TRP A 146 9.79 -4.64 19.86
CA TRP A 146 10.16 -5.67 18.90
C TRP A 146 9.82 -7.08 19.38
N ASP A 147 10.21 -7.42 20.60
CA ASP A 147 10.03 -8.76 21.14
C ASP A 147 8.56 -9.19 21.21
N GLU A 148 7.68 -8.27 21.58
CA GLU A 148 6.25 -8.55 21.64
C GLU A 148 5.68 -8.83 20.27
N VAL A 149 6.09 -8.04 19.26
CA VAL A 149 5.67 -8.22 17.87
C VAL A 149 6.17 -9.56 17.33
N VAL A 150 7.45 -9.88 17.55
CA VAL A 150 8.06 -11.15 17.11
C VAL A 150 7.44 -12.36 17.81
N LYS A 151 7.10 -12.28 19.09
CA LYS A 151 6.52 -13.39 19.85
C LYS A 151 5.03 -13.65 19.54
N ASN A 152 4.31 -12.68 18.98
CA ASN A 152 2.89 -12.86 18.68
C ASN A 152 2.71 -13.83 17.49
N PRO A 153 2.01 -14.98 17.64
CA PRO A 153 1.91 -16.00 16.60
C PRO A 153 1.15 -15.54 15.34
N ASN A 154 0.28 -14.55 15.47
CA ASN A 154 -0.51 -13.99 14.39
C ASN A 154 0.12 -12.76 13.73
N MET A 155 1.30 -12.31 14.22
CA MET A 155 2.12 -11.29 13.53
C MET A 155 3.19 -12.00 12.70
N ILE A 156 2.89 -12.27 11.45
CA ILE A 156 3.78 -12.97 10.52
C ILE A 156 4.71 -11.94 9.88
N LEU A 157 5.95 -11.87 10.37
CA LEU A 157 6.92 -10.90 9.88
C LEU A 157 7.75 -11.51 8.75
N VAL A 158 7.74 -10.85 7.61
CA VAL A 158 8.55 -11.23 6.46
C VAL A 158 9.48 -10.07 6.07
N ASP A 159 10.63 -10.40 5.50
CA ASP A 159 11.53 -9.41 4.91
C ASP A 159 10.83 -8.63 3.78
N PRO A 160 11.37 -7.48 3.32
CA PRO A 160 10.81 -6.75 2.20
C PRO A 160 10.62 -7.65 0.98
N LEU A 161 9.37 -7.74 0.51
CA LEU A 161 9.00 -8.62 -0.59
C LEU A 161 9.29 -7.99 -1.95
N GLY A 162 9.72 -8.80 -2.91
CA GLY A 162 9.76 -8.42 -4.31
C GLY A 162 8.36 -8.20 -4.89
N TYR A 163 8.28 -7.53 -6.04
CA TYR A 163 7.01 -7.05 -6.62
C TYR A 163 5.94 -8.14 -6.77
N HIS A 164 6.27 -9.29 -7.36
CA HIS A 164 5.31 -10.37 -7.56
C HIS A 164 4.77 -10.95 -6.24
N ALA A 165 5.62 -11.12 -5.25
CA ALA A 165 5.23 -11.61 -3.94
C ALA A 165 4.34 -10.59 -3.19
N MET A 166 4.66 -9.29 -3.28
CA MET A 166 3.84 -8.23 -2.71
C MET A 166 2.48 -8.13 -3.42
N LEU A 167 2.46 -8.24 -4.74
CA LEU A 167 1.22 -8.24 -5.53
C LEU A 167 0.36 -9.45 -5.17
N ARG A 168 0.96 -10.65 -5.04
CA ARG A 168 0.24 -11.85 -4.57
C ARG A 168 -0.32 -11.69 -3.16
N LEU A 169 0.47 -11.12 -2.26
CA LEU A 169 0.03 -10.81 -0.90
C LEU A 169 -1.21 -9.88 -0.93
N ASN A 170 -1.18 -8.82 -1.76
CA ASN A 170 -2.31 -7.90 -1.90
C ASN A 170 -3.54 -8.60 -2.52
N MET A 171 -3.34 -9.42 -3.54
CA MET A 171 -4.43 -10.14 -4.22
C MET A 171 -5.21 -11.06 -3.28
N GLY A 172 -4.55 -11.71 -2.34
CA GLY A 172 -5.17 -12.64 -1.40
C GLY A 172 -5.59 -12.02 -0.06
N ALA A 173 -5.14 -10.81 0.28
CA ALA A 173 -5.44 -10.21 1.57
C ALA A 173 -6.93 -9.88 1.73
N LYS A 174 -7.49 -10.07 2.93
CA LYS A 174 -8.83 -9.58 3.31
C LYS A 174 -8.89 -8.06 3.24
N MET A 175 -7.84 -7.40 3.70
CA MET A 175 -7.59 -5.97 3.63
C MET A 175 -6.10 -5.71 3.65
N PHE A 176 -5.71 -4.48 3.31
CA PHE A 176 -4.34 -4.02 3.43
C PHE A 176 -4.25 -2.81 4.36
N MET A 177 -3.26 -2.78 5.24
CA MET A 177 -2.93 -1.62 6.08
C MET A 177 -1.57 -1.08 5.62
N THR A 178 -1.53 0.15 5.14
CA THR A 178 -0.30 0.69 4.53
C THR A 178 -0.21 2.21 4.62
N ASP A 179 1.02 2.72 4.55
CA ASP A 179 1.33 4.12 4.33
C ASP A 179 1.98 4.38 2.94
N SER A 180 2.01 3.35 2.10
CA SER A 180 2.55 3.42 0.73
C SER A 180 1.54 3.98 -0.26
N GLY A 181 1.96 4.94 -1.12
CA GLY A 181 1.14 5.48 -2.19
C GLY A 181 0.87 4.47 -3.31
N GLY A 182 1.88 3.71 -3.74
CA GLY A 182 1.73 2.71 -4.81
C GLY A 182 0.77 1.59 -4.45
N LEU A 183 0.80 1.11 -3.20
CA LEU A 183 -0.16 0.09 -2.75
C LEU A 183 -1.61 0.58 -2.74
N GLN A 184 -1.87 1.88 -2.54
CA GLN A 184 -3.22 2.45 -2.68
C GLN A 184 -3.76 2.26 -4.10
N GLU A 185 -2.93 2.48 -5.12
CA GLU A 185 -3.30 2.31 -6.53
C GLU A 185 -3.58 0.84 -6.86
N GLU A 186 -2.72 -0.05 -6.42
CA GLU A 186 -2.93 -1.49 -6.57
C GLU A 186 -4.19 -1.98 -5.85
N CYS A 187 -4.39 -1.59 -4.58
CA CYS A 187 -5.59 -1.91 -3.83
C CYS A 187 -6.86 -1.42 -4.51
N CYS A 188 -6.82 -0.24 -5.15
CA CYS A 188 -7.94 0.31 -5.91
C CYS A 188 -8.34 -0.62 -7.06
N VAL A 189 -7.37 -1.01 -7.90
CA VAL A 189 -7.62 -1.87 -9.07
C VAL A 189 -7.98 -3.30 -8.66
N LEU A 190 -7.33 -3.84 -7.63
CA LEU A 190 -7.62 -5.19 -7.11
C LEU A 190 -8.90 -5.24 -6.26
N GLY A 191 -9.41 -4.09 -5.83
CA GLY A 191 -10.56 -3.99 -4.93
C GLY A 191 -10.27 -4.40 -3.49
N THR A 192 -9.01 -4.48 -3.09
CA THR A 192 -8.61 -4.82 -1.73
C THR A 192 -8.93 -3.65 -0.80
N PRO A 193 -9.79 -3.81 0.22
CA PRO A 193 -10.03 -2.76 1.20
C PRO A 193 -8.70 -2.27 1.79
N CYS A 194 -8.46 -0.95 1.78
CA CYS A 194 -7.18 -0.37 2.14
C CYS A 194 -7.34 0.69 3.24
N LEU A 195 -6.73 0.44 4.39
CA LEU A 195 -6.56 1.44 5.43
C LEU A 195 -5.24 2.16 5.19
N THR A 196 -5.34 3.38 4.72
CA THR A 196 -4.18 4.23 4.44
C THR A 196 -3.81 5.03 5.67
N MET A 197 -2.73 4.64 6.33
CA MET A 197 -2.21 5.27 7.55
C MET A 197 -1.49 6.58 7.23
N ARG A 198 -2.25 7.52 6.65
CA ARG A 198 -1.80 8.86 6.25
C ARG A 198 -2.93 9.86 6.46
N TRP A 199 -2.57 11.12 6.71
CA TRP A 199 -3.51 12.23 6.83
C TRP A 199 -3.94 12.78 5.46
N ASN A 200 -3.08 12.67 4.48
CA ASN A 200 -3.28 13.11 3.10
C ASN A 200 -2.76 12.06 2.12
N THR A 201 -3.07 12.24 0.85
CA THR A 201 -2.56 11.38 -0.22
C THR A 201 -2.42 12.17 -1.51
N GLU A 202 -1.35 11.92 -2.22
CA GLU A 202 -1.12 12.36 -3.60
C GLU A 202 -1.93 11.54 -4.63
N ARG A 203 -2.73 10.58 -4.17
CA ARG A 203 -3.55 9.69 -5.02
C ARG A 203 -5.04 9.75 -4.64
N PRO A 204 -5.66 10.93 -4.69
CA PRO A 204 -7.03 11.11 -4.18
C PRO A 204 -8.06 10.25 -4.91
N ILE A 205 -7.82 9.91 -6.18
CA ILE A 205 -8.70 9.05 -6.99
C ILE A 205 -8.89 7.65 -6.38
N THR A 206 -7.93 7.18 -5.56
CA THR A 206 -8.00 5.85 -4.92
C THR A 206 -8.91 5.80 -3.70
N LEU A 207 -9.38 6.95 -3.23
CA LEU A 207 -10.20 7.04 -2.01
C LEU A 207 -11.64 6.58 -2.23
N GLN A 208 -12.25 6.02 -1.20
CA GLN A 208 -13.65 5.55 -1.24
C GLN A 208 -14.66 6.63 -1.67
N LYS A 209 -14.42 7.90 -1.35
CA LYS A 209 -15.26 9.01 -1.82
C LYS A 209 -15.26 9.21 -3.34
N HIS A 210 -14.31 8.63 -4.04
CA HIS A 210 -14.19 8.60 -5.49
C HIS A 210 -14.44 7.19 -6.08
N GLY A 211 -14.95 6.25 -5.26
CA GLY A 211 -15.21 4.88 -5.66
C GLY A 211 -14.06 3.90 -5.44
N GLY A 212 -12.88 4.37 -5.00
CA GLY A 212 -11.71 3.53 -4.75
C GLY A 212 -11.79 2.71 -3.48
N ALA A 213 -10.69 2.05 -3.15
CA ALA A 213 -10.61 1.10 -2.04
C ALA A 213 -10.05 1.70 -0.74
N SER A 214 -9.45 2.90 -0.79
CA SER A 214 -8.68 3.48 0.30
C SER A 214 -9.49 4.37 1.23
N ILE A 215 -9.23 4.25 2.54
CA ILE A 215 -9.70 5.17 3.58
C ILE A 215 -8.47 5.78 4.26
N LEU A 216 -8.39 7.11 4.30
CA LEU A 216 -7.36 7.81 5.08
C LEU A 216 -7.73 7.76 6.57
N VAL A 217 -6.88 7.13 7.35
CA VAL A 217 -7.08 6.97 8.80
C VAL A 217 -6.03 7.74 9.62
N GLY A 218 -5.00 8.26 8.97
CA GLY A 218 -3.87 8.89 9.67
C GLY A 218 -3.16 7.90 10.58
N ASN A 219 -2.65 8.44 11.68
CA ASN A 219 -2.15 7.67 12.82
C ASN A 219 -3.10 7.77 14.03
N ASP A 220 -4.36 8.13 13.79
CA ASP A 220 -5.43 8.21 14.80
C ASP A 220 -5.98 6.80 15.08
N ILE A 221 -5.66 6.26 16.24
CA ILE A 221 -6.08 4.92 16.64
C ILE A 221 -7.61 4.73 16.67
N LYS A 222 -8.38 5.79 16.96
CA LYS A 222 -9.85 5.73 16.94
C LYS A 222 -10.37 5.56 15.52
N LYS A 223 -9.80 6.32 14.57
CA LYS A 223 -10.12 6.20 13.14
C LYS A 223 -9.69 4.85 12.58
N ILE A 224 -8.47 4.40 12.92
CA ILE A 224 -7.95 3.08 12.51
C ILE A 224 -8.92 1.98 12.97
N ARG A 225 -9.32 1.96 14.24
CA ARG A 225 -10.28 0.99 14.80
C ARG A 225 -11.62 1.00 14.10
N ALA A 226 -12.19 2.19 13.88
CA ALA A 226 -13.50 2.34 13.23
C ALA A 226 -13.45 1.84 11.78
N ALA A 227 -12.43 2.25 11.02
CA ALA A 227 -12.23 1.81 9.64
C ALA A 227 -11.95 0.31 9.56
N PHE A 228 -11.12 -0.23 10.45
CA PHE A 228 -10.83 -1.66 10.52
C PHE A 228 -12.11 -2.49 10.71
N ARG A 229 -12.95 -2.14 11.68
CA ARG A 229 -14.22 -2.85 11.93
C ARG A 229 -15.16 -2.80 10.74
N LYS A 230 -15.19 -1.68 10.02
CA LYS A 230 -15.99 -1.50 8.80
C LYS A 230 -15.44 -2.38 7.67
N GLU A 231 -14.17 -2.28 7.39
CA GLU A 231 -13.54 -2.94 6.23
C GLU A 231 -13.37 -4.45 6.43
N MET A 232 -13.32 -4.95 7.67
CA MET A 232 -13.39 -6.39 7.96
C MET A 232 -14.67 -7.05 7.42
N LYS A 233 -15.77 -6.29 7.34
CA LYS A 233 -17.06 -6.75 6.79
C LYS A 233 -17.18 -6.48 5.28
N ALA A 234 -16.34 -5.64 4.74
CA ALA A 234 -16.41 -5.23 3.33
C ALA A 234 -16.07 -6.38 2.38
N LYS A 235 -16.70 -6.37 1.22
CA LYS A 235 -16.32 -7.19 0.06
C LYS A 235 -15.32 -6.42 -0.77
N ARG A 236 -14.50 -7.12 -1.56
CA ARG A 236 -13.65 -6.50 -2.57
C ARG A 236 -14.49 -5.73 -3.58
N ARG A 237 -14.03 -4.53 -3.93
CA ARG A 237 -14.70 -3.64 -4.89
C ARG A 237 -13.65 -3.10 -5.86
N PRO A 238 -13.24 -3.88 -6.87
CA PRO A 238 -12.33 -3.40 -7.90
C PRO A 238 -12.87 -2.13 -8.57
N MET A 239 -12.06 -1.11 -8.62
CA MET A 239 -12.37 0.13 -9.34
C MET A 239 -11.20 0.48 -10.25
N ARG A 240 -11.52 0.71 -11.51
CA ARG A 240 -10.57 1.18 -12.52
C ARG A 240 -10.93 2.61 -12.88
N PRO A 241 -10.17 3.59 -12.43
CA PRO A 241 -10.30 4.95 -12.96
C PRO A 241 -10.17 4.97 -14.48
N GLU A 242 -10.73 5.99 -15.09
CA GLU A 242 -10.66 6.16 -16.53
C GLU A 242 -9.21 6.08 -17.03
N LYS A 243 -8.96 5.32 -18.09
CA LYS A 243 -7.65 5.03 -18.68
C LYS A 243 -6.66 4.24 -17.80
N TRP A 244 -7.09 3.66 -16.69
CA TRP A 244 -6.28 2.71 -15.94
C TRP A 244 -6.44 1.30 -16.54
N ASP A 245 -6.16 1.17 -17.81
CA ASP A 245 -6.42 0.00 -18.66
C ASP A 245 -5.19 -0.87 -18.94
N GLY A 246 -4.01 -0.47 -18.45
CA GLY A 246 -2.76 -1.20 -18.70
C GLY A 246 -2.08 -0.83 -20.03
N GLU A 247 -2.52 0.24 -20.69
CA GLU A 247 -2.01 0.67 -21.99
C GLU A 247 -1.41 2.10 -21.96
N THR A 248 -1.06 2.57 -20.77
CA THR A 248 -0.56 3.94 -20.53
C THR A 248 0.75 4.19 -21.28
N ALA A 249 1.69 3.25 -21.19
CA ALA A 249 2.98 3.38 -21.89
C ALA A 249 2.85 3.54 -23.39
N LYS A 250 1.91 2.82 -24.03
CA LYS A 250 1.64 2.95 -25.47
C LYS A 250 1.09 4.32 -25.81
N LYS A 251 0.15 4.84 -25.01
CA LYS A 251 -0.42 6.20 -25.19
C LYS A 251 0.65 7.27 -25.07
N ILE A 252 1.55 7.15 -24.08
CA ILE A 252 2.68 8.06 -23.89
C ILE A 252 3.59 8.03 -25.14
N ALA A 253 3.98 6.83 -25.58
CA ALA A 253 4.86 6.66 -26.74
C ALA A 253 4.26 7.29 -28.00
N SER A 254 2.97 7.07 -28.29
CA SER A 254 2.28 7.68 -29.44
C SER A 254 2.33 9.21 -29.39
N ILE A 255 2.02 9.80 -28.22
CA ILE A 255 2.03 11.27 -28.07
C ILE A 255 3.44 11.86 -28.28
N ILE A 256 4.48 11.18 -27.78
CA ILE A 256 5.86 11.63 -27.94
C ILE A 256 6.28 11.58 -29.41
N VAL A 257 5.86 10.55 -30.16
CA VAL A 257 6.17 10.42 -31.59
C VAL A 257 5.45 11.49 -32.41
N GLU A 258 4.18 11.81 -32.07
CA GLU A 258 3.39 12.84 -32.75
C GLU A 258 3.87 14.28 -32.42
N ALA A 259 4.55 14.49 -31.31
CA ALA A 259 5.05 15.79 -30.87
C ALA A 259 6.42 16.15 -31.48
N ARG A 260 7.04 15.26 -32.25
CA ARG A 260 8.28 15.50 -33.00
C ARG A 260 7.98 16.05 -34.36
#